data_9a94a5a72039b8298324b1bbaf4ffe9d
#
_entry.id   9a94a5a72039b8298324b1bbaf4ffe9d
#
_cell.length_a   1.000
_cell.length_b   1.000
_cell.length_c   1.000
_cell.angle_alpha   90.00
_cell.angle_beta   90.00
_cell.angle_gamma   90.00
#
_symmetry.space_group_name_H-M   'P 1'
#
loop_
_entity.id
_entity.type
_entity.pdbx_description
1 polymer ?
#
loop_
_entity_poly.entity_id
_entity_poly.type
_entity_poly.pdbx_seq_one_letter_code
_entity_poly.pdbx_strand_id
1 'polypeptide(L)'
;MRVLRVTARYIVGIVFIASGFLKGVDPVGTALKVKEYLYAFLGMDAGRWAVWLGIGLCVVEFLTGVCILKVIKFRFFSAVAVLMTLFFAAVTLYSAVSGKVSDCGCFGDVIHLDPWPSFYKNLVLLALALFLYSQRFRSRPIASSFWEWAFLVGYTALIVGVSVYSMRNLPPADLSDFRPGRDLFSGDSTTRVRYKTEILYSKNGVTRKFGLNNLPDSSWQYVETISTVVEGSEKIAKQMPFLLKDASGEDVTQSVLKTEGPLVFISFYDAAGVTDEDLGKLKNLGDSINQPGSLGLIDAFSSSCPAAKVYVLSAMTPEETAYCLKPISDAIEKEDISDVFSASYGERNLPFKVVYGDFKTVVTFNRSNGGATYVNQGLIVKKWSAAKYSNKKIKETISRNPTAMTAGSAEHSRLFLIISIAIIVGMVLIIRFISKALYKTVRHTVERMEEIGE
;
A
#
# COMPACT_ATOMS: atom_id res chain seq x y z
N MET A 1 -6.03 24.71 32.20
CA MET A 1 -6.73 24.86 30.91
C MET A 1 -5.80 25.17 29.72
N ARG A 2 -4.85 26.14 29.79
CA ARG A 2 -3.93 26.45 28.66
C ARG A 2 -2.99 25.28 28.36
N VAL A 3 -2.37 24.68 29.37
CA VAL A 3 -1.48 23.51 29.20
C VAL A 3 -2.23 22.35 28.59
N LEU A 4 -3.37 21.97 29.16
CA LEU A 4 -4.18 20.86 28.64
C LEU A 4 -4.57 21.04 27.15
N ARG A 5 -4.98 22.27 26.76
CA ARG A 5 -5.29 22.58 25.36
C ARG A 5 -4.08 22.44 24.45
N VAL A 6 -2.90 22.85 24.91
CA VAL A 6 -1.66 22.71 24.15
C VAL A 6 -1.30 21.23 24.00
N THR A 7 -1.32 20.47 25.10
CA THR A 7 -1.02 19.03 25.08
C THR A 7 -1.99 18.25 24.18
N ALA A 8 -3.30 18.47 24.35
CA ALA A 8 -4.32 17.82 23.49
C ALA A 8 -4.09 18.11 21.99
N ARG A 9 -3.73 19.37 21.66
CA ARG A 9 -3.42 19.77 20.29
C ARG A 9 -2.21 19.04 19.72
N TYR A 10 -1.14 18.87 20.52
CA TYR A 10 0.04 18.13 20.10
C TYR A 10 -0.28 16.63 19.90
N ILE A 11 -0.98 16.01 20.83
CA ILE A 11 -1.35 14.59 20.74
C ILE A 11 -2.21 14.36 19.48
N VAL A 12 -3.33 15.06 19.35
CA VAL A 12 -4.23 14.89 18.19
C VAL A 12 -3.51 15.22 16.88
N GLY A 13 -2.78 16.35 16.83
CA GLY A 13 -2.08 16.77 15.64
C GLY A 13 -1.00 15.79 15.18
N ILE A 14 -0.17 15.27 16.08
CA ILE A 14 0.88 14.31 15.74
C ILE A 14 0.30 12.97 15.29
N VAL A 15 -0.73 12.47 16.01
CA VAL A 15 -1.39 11.21 15.63
C VAL A 15 -2.01 11.29 14.24
N PHE A 16 -2.70 12.39 13.92
CA PHE A 16 -3.29 12.59 12.60
C PHE A 16 -2.25 12.76 11.49
N ILE A 17 -1.14 13.49 11.74
CA ILE A 17 -0.02 13.58 10.79
C ILE A 17 0.56 12.20 10.53
N ALA A 18 0.88 11.45 11.59
CA ALA A 18 1.45 10.12 11.47
C ALA A 18 0.52 9.16 10.71
N SER A 19 -0.77 9.13 11.07
CA SER A 19 -1.78 8.30 10.42
C SER A 19 -1.94 8.62 8.93
N GLY A 20 -2.11 9.90 8.58
CA GLY A 20 -2.24 10.33 7.19
C GLY A 20 -0.96 10.12 6.39
N PHE A 21 0.21 10.38 6.97
CA PHE A 21 1.49 10.16 6.30
C PHE A 21 1.75 8.68 6.02
N LEU A 22 1.55 7.80 7.00
CA LEU A 22 1.76 6.36 6.84
C LEU A 22 0.85 5.76 5.77
N LYS A 23 -0.44 6.17 5.73
CA LYS A 23 -1.37 5.78 4.67
C LYS A 23 -0.95 6.35 3.30
N GLY A 24 -0.43 7.58 3.27
CA GLY A 24 0.07 8.22 2.04
C GLY A 24 1.35 7.57 1.51
N VAL A 25 2.18 6.96 2.36
CA VAL A 25 3.37 6.18 1.97
C VAL A 25 2.98 4.88 1.28
N ASP A 26 1.88 4.22 1.71
CA ASP A 26 1.33 3.03 1.04
C ASP A 26 -0.15 3.23 0.66
N PRO A 27 -0.45 4.01 -0.40
CA PRO A 27 -1.82 4.26 -0.82
C PRO A 27 -2.52 3.01 -1.36
N VAL A 28 -1.77 2.06 -1.91
CA VAL A 28 -2.32 0.78 -2.41
C VAL A 28 -2.77 -0.09 -1.25
N GLY A 29 -1.95 -0.23 -0.19
CA GLY A 29 -2.35 -0.91 1.04
C GLY A 29 -3.54 -0.23 1.72
N THR A 30 -3.58 1.11 1.72
CA THR A 30 -4.74 1.88 2.20
C THR A 30 -6.00 1.57 1.37
N ALA A 31 -5.88 1.48 0.04
CA ALA A 31 -6.99 1.12 -0.84
C ALA A 31 -7.54 -0.28 -0.57
N LEU A 32 -6.66 -1.26 -0.28
CA LEU A 32 -7.09 -2.60 0.14
C LEU A 32 -7.95 -2.55 1.41
N LYS A 33 -7.56 -1.74 2.39
CA LYS A 33 -8.35 -1.55 3.62
C LYS A 33 -9.68 -0.85 3.35
N VAL A 34 -9.70 0.16 2.49
CA VAL A 34 -10.95 0.82 2.06
C VAL A 34 -11.89 -0.17 1.38
N LYS A 35 -11.39 -1.01 0.47
CA LYS A 35 -12.16 -2.09 -0.17
C LYS A 35 -12.74 -3.06 0.89
N GLU A 36 -11.89 -3.53 1.81
CA GLU A 36 -12.28 -4.45 2.87
C GLU A 36 -13.44 -3.90 3.71
N TYR A 37 -13.34 -2.62 4.10
CA TYR A 37 -14.39 -1.95 4.87
C TYR A 37 -15.67 -1.70 4.06
N LEU A 38 -15.56 -1.20 2.82
CA LEU A 38 -16.73 -0.96 1.98
C LEU A 38 -17.48 -2.26 1.68
N TYR A 39 -16.73 -3.34 1.47
CA TYR A 39 -17.34 -4.64 1.30
C TYR A 39 -18.02 -5.14 2.60
N ALA A 40 -17.34 -5.02 3.74
CA ALA A 40 -17.86 -5.46 5.04
C ALA A 40 -19.11 -4.70 5.48
N PHE A 41 -19.22 -3.39 5.16
CA PHE A 41 -20.34 -2.54 5.56
C PHE A 41 -21.46 -2.48 4.54
N LEU A 42 -21.14 -2.37 3.26
CA LEU A 42 -22.09 -2.06 2.19
C LEU A 42 -22.27 -3.19 1.21
N GLY A 43 -21.43 -4.26 1.28
CA GLY A 43 -21.42 -5.33 0.29
C GLY A 43 -20.97 -4.85 -1.11
N MET A 44 -20.32 -3.68 -1.19
CA MET A 44 -19.92 -3.06 -2.45
C MET A 44 -18.43 -3.24 -2.70
N ASP A 45 -18.07 -3.65 -3.93
CA ASP A 45 -16.69 -3.51 -4.39
C ASP A 45 -16.46 -2.09 -4.92
N ALA A 46 -15.53 -1.38 -4.31
CA ALA A 46 -15.16 -0.04 -4.74
C ALA A 46 -14.31 -0.01 -6.02
N GLY A 47 -13.87 -1.15 -6.54
CA GLY A 47 -13.03 -1.22 -7.72
C GLY A 47 -11.80 -0.30 -7.62
N ARG A 48 -11.53 0.44 -8.69
CA ARG A 48 -10.43 1.43 -8.76
C ARG A 48 -10.68 2.69 -7.92
N TRP A 49 -11.93 2.98 -7.55
CA TRP A 49 -12.27 4.14 -6.72
C TRP A 49 -11.70 4.05 -5.31
N ALA A 50 -11.45 2.83 -4.80
CA ALA A 50 -10.84 2.61 -3.49
C ALA A 50 -9.49 3.34 -3.32
N VAL A 51 -8.69 3.42 -4.38
CA VAL A 51 -7.39 4.11 -4.36
C VAL A 51 -7.58 5.61 -4.16
N TRP A 52 -8.51 6.22 -4.91
CA TRP A 52 -8.80 7.65 -4.79
C TRP A 52 -9.43 8.02 -3.45
N LEU A 53 -10.32 7.16 -2.94
CA LEU A 53 -10.88 7.29 -1.60
C LEU A 53 -9.79 7.19 -0.53
N GLY A 54 -8.87 6.24 -0.68
CA GLY A 54 -7.73 6.07 0.21
C GLY A 54 -6.82 7.31 0.22
N ILE A 55 -6.46 7.86 -0.95
CA ILE A 55 -5.66 9.09 -1.06
C ILE A 55 -6.43 10.28 -0.45
N GLY A 56 -7.73 10.41 -0.73
CA GLY A 56 -8.57 11.46 -0.13
C GLY A 56 -8.55 11.39 1.39
N LEU A 57 -8.69 10.19 1.96
CA LEU A 57 -8.60 9.95 3.40
C LEU A 57 -7.24 10.35 3.96
N CYS A 58 -6.13 9.96 3.32
CA CYS A 58 -4.76 10.34 3.70
C CYS A 58 -4.59 11.86 3.75
N VAL A 59 -5.07 12.56 2.70
CA VAL A 59 -4.99 14.02 2.59
C VAL A 59 -5.75 14.68 3.73
N VAL A 60 -7.00 14.29 3.97
CA VAL A 60 -7.84 14.87 5.02
C VAL A 60 -7.24 14.63 6.40
N GLU A 61 -6.76 13.42 6.70
CA GLU A 61 -6.09 13.12 7.97
C GLU A 61 -4.83 13.97 8.16
N PHE A 62 -3.94 13.95 7.18
CA PHE A 62 -2.66 14.66 7.25
C PHE A 62 -2.88 16.18 7.44
N LEU A 63 -3.75 16.79 6.64
CA LEU A 63 -4.09 18.20 6.75
C LEU A 63 -4.74 18.54 8.09
N THR A 64 -5.64 17.70 8.59
CA THR A 64 -6.25 17.88 9.90
C THR A 64 -5.19 17.93 10.99
N GLY A 65 -4.22 17.02 10.97
CA GLY A 65 -3.11 17.02 11.92
C GLY A 65 -2.24 18.28 11.84
N VAL A 66 -1.81 18.67 10.64
CA VAL A 66 -1.00 19.87 10.42
C VAL A 66 -1.74 21.14 10.85
N CYS A 67 -3.01 21.28 10.43
CA CYS A 67 -3.82 22.46 10.72
C CYS A 67 -4.13 22.61 12.21
N ILE A 68 -4.36 21.50 12.92
CA ILE A 68 -4.48 21.52 14.39
C ILE A 68 -3.18 21.96 15.04
N LEU A 69 -2.03 21.43 14.64
CA LEU A 69 -0.72 21.84 15.21
C LEU A 69 -0.40 23.30 14.94
N LYS A 70 -0.57 23.76 13.69
CA LYS A 70 -0.29 25.15 13.29
C LYS A 70 -1.38 26.15 13.70
N VAL A 71 -2.57 25.69 14.07
CA VAL A 71 -3.76 26.54 14.31
C VAL A 71 -4.19 27.26 13.03
N ILE A 72 -4.16 26.55 11.89
CA ILE A 72 -4.66 27.00 10.59
C ILE A 72 -6.15 26.62 10.50
N LYS A 73 -7.02 27.58 10.16
CA LYS A 73 -8.48 27.35 10.06
C LYS A 73 -9.01 26.44 11.19
N PHE A 74 -8.53 26.69 12.41
CA PHE A 74 -8.67 25.79 13.56
C PHE A 74 -10.13 25.43 13.86
N ARG A 75 -11.08 26.36 13.62
CA ARG A 75 -12.51 26.09 13.82
C ARG A 75 -13.02 24.98 12.92
N PHE A 76 -12.58 24.98 11.65
CA PHE A 76 -12.97 23.99 10.66
C PHE A 76 -12.27 22.65 10.97
N PHE A 77 -10.94 22.63 11.08
CA PHE A 77 -10.21 21.38 11.25
C PHE A 77 -10.43 20.72 12.62
N SER A 78 -10.81 21.46 13.66
CA SER A 78 -11.24 20.83 14.91
C SER A 78 -12.58 20.11 14.76
N ALA A 79 -13.51 20.61 13.94
CA ALA A 79 -14.74 19.89 13.61
C ALA A 79 -14.46 18.65 12.76
N VAL A 80 -13.60 18.77 11.75
CA VAL A 80 -13.16 17.62 10.92
C VAL A 80 -12.52 16.54 11.81
N ALA A 81 -11.66 16.91 12.77
CA ALA A 81 -11.07 15.94 13.69
C ALA A 81 -12.10 15.19 14.52
N VAL A 82 -13.15 15.87 15.00
CA VAL A 82 -14.27 15.21 15.73
C VAL A 82 -15.00 14.24 14.80
N LEU A 83 -15.36 14.67 13.59
CA LEU A 83 -16.07 13.82 12.63
C LEU A 83 -15.25 12.58 12.24
N MET A 84 -13.95 12.75 11.97
CA MET A 84 -13.07 11.64 11.61
C MET A 84 -12.85 10.67 12.77
N THR A 85 -12.62 11.17 13.99
CA THR A 85 -12.44 10.29 15.16
C THR A 85 -13.72 9.56 15.51
N LEU A 86 -14.89 10.20 15.36
CA LEU A 86 -16.20 9.56 15.52
C LEU A 86 -16.41 8.45 14.47
N PHE A 87 -16.10 8.75 13.21
CA PHE A 87 -16.16 7.77 12.13
C PHE A 87 -15.24 6.57 12.41
N PHE A 88 -13.98 6.81 12.77
CA PHE A 88 -13.05 5.72 13.08
C PHE A 88 -13.45 4.93 14.33
N ALA A 89 -14.03 5.59 15.34
CA ALA A 89 -14.55 4.90 16.51
C ALA A 89 -15.71 3.97 16.12
N ALA A 90 -16.66 4.44 15.29
CA ALA A 90 -17.77 3.64 14.81
C ALA A 90 -17.30 2.44 13.96
N VAL A 91 -16.35 2.66 13.04
CA VAL A 91 -15.77 1.60 12.16
C VAL A 91 -15.04 0.55 13.00
N THR A 92 -14.21 0.97 13.97
CA THR A 92 -13.46 0.02 14.82
C THR A 92 -14.36 -0.71 15.81
N LEU A 93 -15.42 -0.09 16.31
CA LEU A 93 -16.43 -0.76 17.13
C LEU A 93 -17.16 -1.84 16.31
N TYR A 94 -17.59 -1.51 15.08
CA TYR A 94 -18.23 -2.49 14.22
C TYR A 94 -17.29 -3.67 13.93
N SER A 95 -16.02 -3.41 13.62
CA SER A 95 -15.01 -4.47 13.39
C SER A 95 -14.83 -5.33 14.64
N ALA A 96 -14.77 -4.72 15.82
CA ALA A 96 -14.60 -5.42 17.09
C ALA A 96 -15.79 -6.32 17.45
N VAL A 97 -17.02 -5.90 17.10
CA VAL A 97 -18.24 -6.66 17.41
C VAL A 97 -18.53 -7.70 16.32
N SER A 98 -18.34 -7.36 15.04
CA SER A 98 -18.68 -8.24 13.92
C SER A 98 -17.62 -9.30 13.64
N GLY A 99 -16.36 -9.09 14.04
CA GLY A 99 -15.23 -9.96 13.70
C GLY A 99 -14.90 -10.02 12.20
N LYS A 100 -15.59 -9.22 11.35
CA LYS A 100 -15.42 -9.29 9.87
C LYS A 100 -14.11 -8.71 9.38
N VAL A 101 -13.53 -7.78 10.12
CA VAL A 101 -12.26 -7.12 9.78
C VAL A 101 -11.31 -7.32 10.95
N SER A 102 -10.22 -8.03 10.70
CA SER A 102 -9.27 -8.45 11.74
C SER A 102 -8.30 -7.35 12.18
N ASP A 103 -8.11 -6.31 11.34
CA ASP A 103 -7.14 -5.24 11.57
C ASP A 103 -7.71 -3.88 11.19
N CYS A 104 -7.56 -2.92 12.08
CA CYS A 104 -8.08 -1.56 11.93
C CYS A 104 -7.52 -0.78 10.74
N GLY A 105 -6.29 -1.06 10.30
CA GLY A 105 -5.62 -0.31 9.23
C GLY A 105 -5.38 1.18 9.52
N CYS A 106 -5.57 1.64 10.76
CA CYS A 106 -5.41 3.06 11.13
C CYS A 106 -4.02 3.64 10.84
N PHE A 107 -3.00 2.78 10.89
CA PHE A 107 -1.60 3.13 10.60
C PHE A 107 -1.04 2.36 9.40
N GLY A 108 -1.91 1.93 8.46
CA GLY A 108 -1.53 1.04 7.36
C GLY A 108 -0.98 -0.29 7.88
N ASP A 109 -0.05 -0.91 7.15
CA ASP A 109 0.60 -2.17 7.53
C ASP A 109 1.74 -1.99 8.56
N VAL A 110 1.94 -0.75 9.09
CA VAL A 110 3.03 -0.44 10.05
C VAL A 110 2.75 -1.04 11.42
N ILE A 111 1.51 -0.93 11.87
CA ILE A 111 1.05 -1.36 13.19
C ILE A 111 -0.27 -2.10 13.03
N HIS A 112 -0.22 -3.41 13.16
CA HIS A 112 -1.42 -4.25 13.25
C HIS A 112 -2.00 -4.14 14.65
N LEU A 113 -3.09 -3.40 14.79
CA LEU A 113 -3.82 -3.27 16.04
C LEU A 113 -5.13 -4.05 15.94
N ASP A 114 -5.36 -4.90 16.92
CA ASP A 114 -6.65 -5.56 17.07
C ASP A 114 -7.78 -4.52 17.16
N PRO A 115 -9.01 -4.84 16.74
CA PRO A 115 -10.11 -3.88 16.70
C PRO A 115 -10.44 -3.24 18.06
N TRP A 116 -10.39 -3.98 19.18
CA TRP A 116 -10.69 -3.46 20.52
C TRP A 116 -9.69 -2.40 21.01
N PRO A 117 -8.36 -2.63 21.02
CA PRO A 117 -7.38 -1.58 21.31
C PRO A 117 -7.52 -0.35 20.41
N SER A 118 -7.84 -0.57 19.13
CA SER A 118 -8.06 0.51 18.16
C SER A 118 -9.29 1.34 18.51
N PHE A 119 -10.37 0.72 18.93
CA PHE A 119 -11.57 1.41 19.40
C PHE A 119 -11.28 2.28 20.63
N TYR A 120 -10.63 1.73 21.66
CA TYR A 120 -10.29 2.51 22.86
C TYR A 120 -9.36 3.70 22.55
N LYS A 121 -8.35 3.49 21.70
CA LYS A 121 -7.50 4.58 21.20
C LYS A 121 -8.34 5.68 20.53
N ASN A 122 -9.27 5.31 19.65
CA ASN A 122 -10.12 6.27 18.94
C ASN A 122 -11.08 6.98 19.89
N LEU A 123 -11.56 6.34 20.95
CA LEU A 123 -12.39 6.96 21.98
C LEU A 123 -11.63 8.05 22.75
N VAL A 124 -10.37 7.78 23.12
CA VAL A 124 -9.49 8.78 23.76
C VAL A 124 -9.25 9.96 22.81
N LEU A 125 -8.93 9.69 21.53
CA LEU A 125 -8.74 10.74 20.52
C LEU A 125 -10.01 11.56 20.30
N LEU A 126 -11.19 10.94 20.32
CA LEU A 126 -12.48 11.61 20.22
C LEU A 126 -12.71 12.57 21.41
N ALA A 127 -12.42 12.13 22.63
CA ALA A 127 -12.53 12.99 23.80
C ALA A 127 -11.60 14.22 23.70
N LEU A 128 -10.34 14.03 23.25
CA LEU A 128 -9.40 15.12 23.01
C LEU A 128 -9.86 16.06 21.89
N ALA A 129 -10.40 15.50 20.79
CA ALA A 129 -10.92 16.27 19.66
C ALA A 129 -12.14 17.11 20.06
N LEU A 130 -13.08 16.54 20.83
CA LEU A 130 -14.22 17.26 21.39
C LEU A 130 -13.77 18.40 22.33
N PHE A 131 -12.79 18.14 23.19
CA PHE A 131 -12.19 19.18 24.02
C PHE A 131 -11.57 20.31 23.18
N LEU A 132 -10.81 19.99 22.12
CA LEU A 132 -10.26 21.00 21.20
C LEU A 132 -11.35 21.78 20.49
N TYR A 133 -12.39 21.11 20.04
CA TYR A 133 -13.54 21.73 19.39
C TYR A 133 -14.30 22.68 20.33
N SER A 134 -14.48 22.32 21.61
CA SER A 134 -15.09 23.21 22.62
C SER A 134 -14.27 24.48 22.84
N GLN A 135 -12.93 24.41 22.66
CA GLN A 135 -12.01 25.53 22.82
C GLN A 135 -11.70 26.27 21.49
N ARG A 136 -12.40 25.98 20.41
CA ARG A 136 -12.08 26.48 19.06
C ARG A 136 -12.07 28.00 18.90
N PHE A 137 -12.89 28.71 19.68
CA PHE A 137 -12.94 30.17 19.64
C PHE A 137 -11.83 30.84 20.44
N ARG A 138 -11.16 30.11 21.34
CA ARG A 138 -10.05 30.62 22.16
C ARG A 138 -8.69 30.49 21.47
N SER A 139 -8.64 29.86 20.31
CA SER A 139 -7.42 29.67 19.52
C SER A 139 -7.38 30.71 18.40
N ARG A 140 -6.40 31.64 18.51
CA ARG A 140 -6.22 32.68 17.50
C ARG A 140 -5.27 32.20 16.40
N PRO A 141 -5.57 32.48 15.11
CA PRO A 141 -4.65 32.23 14.01
C PRO A 141 -3.35 33.00 14.20
N ILE A 142 -2.24 32.46 13.69
CA ILE A 142 -0.90 33.05 13.82
C ILE A 142 -0.47 33.71 12.52
N ALA A 143 -1.13 33.38 11.41
CA ALA A 143 -0.81 33.87 10.08
C ALA A 143 -2.02 34.58 9.46
N SER A 144 -1.75 35.45 8.46
CA SER A 144 -2.82 36.03 7.65
C SER A 144 -3.52 34.95 6.83
N SER A 145 -4.74 35.23 6.36
CA SER A 145 -5.54 34.27 5.59
C SER A 145 -4.84 33.78 4.32
N PHE A 146 -4.04 34.62 3.66
CA PHE A 146 -3.24 34.26 2.49
C PHE A 146 -2.21 33.16 2.82
N TRP A 147 -1.42 33.34 3.88
CA TRP A 147 -0.43 32.35 4.29
C TRP A 147 -1.06 31.04 4.80
N GLU A 148 -2.24 31.10 5.43
CA GLU A 148 -2.98 29.90 5.81
C GLU A 148 -3.32 29.04 4.59
N TRP A 149 -3.80 29.67 3.49
CA TRP A 149 -4.10 28.95 2.25
C TRP A 149 -2.82 28.46 1.55
N ALA A 150 -1.77 29.26 1.51
CA ALA A 150 -0.49 28.84 0.94
C ALA A 150 0.08 27.59 1.64
N PHE A 151 0.04 27.56 2.97
CA PHE A 151 0.44 26.36 3.73
C PHE A 151 -0.46 25.16 3.45
N LEU A 152 -1.77 25.37 3.37
CA LEU A 152 -2.72 24.30 3.07
C LEU A 152 -2.41 23.66 1.70
N VAL A 153 -2.23 24.46 0.67
CA VAL A 153 -1.87 24.00 -0.68
C VAL A 153 -0.52 23.28 -0.66
N GLY A 154 0.50 23.84 0.00
CA GLY A 154 1.83 23.24 0.09
C GLY A 154 1.82 21.87 0.78
N TYR A 155 1.12 21.72 1.89
CA TYR A 155 1.00 20.44 2.59
C TYR A 155 0.13 19.43 1.83
N THR A 156 -0.89 19.90 1.11
CA THR A 156 -1.67 19.04 0.21
C THR A 156 -0.79 18.51 -0.92
N ALA A 157 -0.02 19.38 -1.57
CA ALA A 157 0.89 18.99 -2.63
C ALA A 157 1.96 17.98 -2.12
N LEU A 158 2.45 18.17 -0.90
CA LEU A 158 3.40 17.25 -0.28
C LEU A 158 2.81 15.84 -0.13
N ILE A 159 1.66 15.70 0.52
CA ILE A 159 1.10 14.37 0.80
C ILE A 159 0.58 13.69 -0.48
N VAL A 160 -0.02 14.44 -1.40
CA VAL A 160 -0.43 13.92 -2.72
C VAL A 160 0.81 13.50 -3.52
N GLY A 161 1.88 14.29 -3.50
CA GLY A 161 3.14 13.97 -4.17
C GLY A 161 3.76 12.67 -3.64
N VAL A 162 3.78 12.46 -2.32
CA VAL A 162 4.23 11.21 -1.69
C VAL A 162 3.36 10.04 -2.14
N SER A 163 2.03 10.20 -2.13
CA SER A 163 1.11 9.13 -2.53
C SER A 163 1.26 8.77 -4.01
N VAL A 164 1.34 9.75 -4.90
CA VAL A 164 1.53 9.52 -6.33
C VAL A 164 2.89 8.87 -6.61
N TYR A 165 3.96 9.31 -5.92
CA TYR A 165 5.26 8.68 -6.02
C TYR A 165 5.20 7.20 -5.63
N SER A 166 4.57 6.87 -4.50
CA SER A 166 4.44 5.51 -4.00
C SER A 166 3.58 4.61 -4.91
N MET A 167 2.56 5.17 -5.56
CA MET A 167 1.76 4.44 -6.55
C MET A 167 2.53 4.09 -7.82
N ARG A 168 3.36 5.04 -8.31
CA ARG A 168 4.16 4.84 -9.54
C ARG A 168 5.38 3.97 -9.32
N ASN A 169 5.90 3.99 -8.10
CA ASN A 169 7.07 3.21 -7.72
C ASN A 169 6.65 2.14 -6.69
N LEU A 170 7.54 1.77 -5.80
CA LEU A 170 7.20 1.02 -4.59
C LEU A 170 7.15 1.99 -3.40
N PRO A 171 6.42 1.64 -2.33
CA PRO A 171 6.49 2.39 -1.08
C PRO A 171 7.95 2.55 -0.63
N PRO A 172 8.37 3.76 -0.22
CA PRO A 172 9.75 4.00 0.25
C PRO A 172 10.13 3.13 1.46
N ALA A 173 9.13 2.70 2.22
CA ALA A 173 9.28 1.76 3.32
C ALA A 173 8.22 0.67 3.17
N ASP A 174 8.67 -0.57 2.96
CA ASP A 174 7.79 -1.73 2.89
C ASP A 174 7.72 -2.39 4.28
N LEU A 175 6.55 -2.30 4.90
CA LEU A 175 6.25 -2.96 6.19
C LEU A 175 5.13 -3.98 6.04
N SER A 176 4.76 -4.32 4.81
CA SER A 176 3.77 -5.35 4.51
C SER A 176 4.21 -6.73 5.05
N ASP A 177 3.27 -7.64 5.10
CA ASP A 177 3.55 -9.03 5.47
C ASP A 177 4.56 -9.70 4.54
N PHE A 178 4.70 -9.22 3.32
CA PHE A 178 5.67 -9.71 2.33
C PHE A 178 6.85 -8.77 2.10
N ARG A 179 7.30 -8.03 3.13
CA ARG A 179 8.48 -7.16 3.05
C ARG A 179 9.77 -7.95 2.79
N PRO A 180 10.81 -7.34 2.23
CA PRO A 180 12.13 -7.96 2.16
C PRO A 180 12.63 -8.42 3.53
N GLY A 181 13.21 -9.62 3.58
CA GLY A 181 13.63 -10.29 4.82
C GLY A 181 12.56 -11.21 5.42
N ARG A 182 11.36 -11.30 4.80
CA ARG A 182 10.39 -12.31 5.21
C ARG A 182 10.73 -13.66 4.60
N ASP A 183 10.67 -14.68 5.42
CA ASP A 183 10.71 -16.10 5.01
C ASP A 183 9.27 -16.59 4.78
N LEU A 184 9.00 -17.05 3.57
CA LEU A 184 7.70 -17.57 3.14
C LEU A 184 7.44 -18.99 3.72
N PHE A 185 8.47 -19.71 4.16
CA PHE A 185 8.33 -21.00 4.81
C PHE A 185 8.00 -20.89 6.31
N SER A 186 8.34 -19.76 6.96
CA SER A 186 8.20 -19.61 8.42
C SER A 186 6.75 -19.59 8.93
N GLY A 187 5.76 -19.63 8.03
CA GLY A 187 4.34 -19.79 8.37
C GLY A 187 3.86 -21.25 8.50
N ASP A 188 4.68 -22.24 8.15
CA ASP A 188 4.19 -23.61 7.84
C ASP A 188 4.68 -24.73 8.76
N SER A 189 5.49 -24.45 9.79
CA SER A 189 6.22 -25.59 10.39
C SER A 189 5.48 -26.41 11.42
N THR A 190 4.31 -26.06 11.97
CA THR A 190 3.63 -27.00 12.92
C THR A 190 2.13 -26.82 13.16
N THR A 191 1.45 -25.84 12.56
CA THR A 191 0.03 -25.69 12.86
C THR A 191 -0.78 -25.47 11.57
N ARG A 192 -1.56 -26.48 11.20
CA ARG A 192 -2.51 -26.40 10.07
C ARG A 192 -3.56 -25.36 10.35
N VAL A 193 -3.32 -24.13 9.93
CA VAL A 193 -4.35 -23.10 9.86
C VAL A 193 -5.35 -23.53 8.79
N ARG A 194 -6.57 -23.81 9.20
CA ARG A 194 -7.66 -24.12 8.25
C ARG A 194 -8.22 -22.81 7.70
N TYR A 195 -8.12 -22.63 6.39
CA TYR A 195 -8.73 -21.51 5.68
C TYR A 195 -10.06 -21.94 5.09
N LYS A 196 -11.07 -21.10 5.24
CA LYS A 196 -12.31 -21.17 4.46
C LYS A 196 -12.17 -20.20 3.29
N THR A 197 -12.01 -20.74 2.10
CA THR A 197 -11.93 -19.94 0.87
C THR A 197 -13.34 -19.76 0.31
N GLU A 198 -13.77 -18.52 0.17
CA GLU A 198 -15.02 -18.13 -0.48
C GLU A 198 -14.68 -17.29 -1.70
N ILE A 199 -15.33 -17.57 -2.83
CA ILE A 199 -15.14 -16.85 -4.08
C ILE A 199 -16.34 -15.94 -4.30
N LEU A 200 -16.08 -14.68 -4.58
CA LEU A 200 -17.11 -13.71 -4.91
C LEU A 200 -17.34 -13.70 -6.41
N TYR A 201 -18.59 -13.87 -6.78
CA TYR A 201 -19.08 -13.68 -8.14
C TYR A 201 -20.14 -12.59 -8.17
N SER A 202 -20.18 -11.82 -9.25
CA SER A 202 -21.17 -10.78 -9.49
C SER A 202 -22.02 -11.12 -10.71
N LYS A 203 -23.33 -10.87 -10.61
CA LYS A 203 -24.28 -10.95 -11.71
C LYS A 203 -25.29 -9.83 -11.59
N ASN A 204 -25.47 -9.02 -12.62
CA ASN A 204 -26.40 -7.88 -12.63
C ASN A 204 -26.23 -6.92 -11.45
N GLY A 205 -24.98 -6.64 -11.05
CA GLY A 205 -24.67 -5.74 -9.92
C GLY A 205 -24.86 -6.37 -8.53
N VAL A 206 -25.26 -7.63 -8.43
CA VAL A 206 -25.41 -8.35 -7.16
C VAL A 206 -24.24 -9.29 -6.97
N THR A 207 -23.44 -9.06 -5.91
CA THR A 207 -22.30 -9.91 -5.55
C THR A 207 -22.73 -10.97 -4.54
N ARG A 208 -22.35 -12.23 -4.77
CA ARG A 208 -22.61 -13.36 -3.87
C ARG A 208 -21.34 -14.16 -3.62
N LYS A 209 -21.27 -14.79 -2.44
CA LYS A 209 -20.18 -15.68 -2.03
C LYS A 209 -20.51 -17.12 -2.40
N PHE A 210 -19.54 -17.79 -2.99
CA PHE A 210 -19.63 -19.21 -3.35
C PHE A 210 -18.45 -19.96 -2.72
N GLY A 211 -18.69 -21.16 -2.23
CA GLY A 211 -17.64 -22.05 -1.76
C GLY A 211 -16.95 -22.75 -2.94
N LEU A 212 -15.71 -23.19 -2.75
CA LEU A 212 -14.92 -23.90 -3.77
C LEU A 212 -15.66 -25.10 -4.39
N ASN A 213 -16.55 -25.76 -3.63
CA ASN A 213 -17.32 -26.92 -4.08
C ASN A 213 -18.67 -26.58 -4.71
N ASN A 214 -19.01 -25.30 -4.83
CA ASN A 214 -20.34 -24.87 -5.27
C ASN A 214 -20.23 -23.57 -6.08
N LEU A 215 -19.44 -23.63 -7.17
CA LEU A 215 -19.21 -22.51 -8.07
C LEU A 215 -20.46 -22.24 -8.91
N PRO A 216 -20.77 -20.98 -9.23
CA PRO A 216 -21.90 -20.62 -10.08
C PRO A 216 -21.64 -20.97 -11.54
N ASP A 217 -22.69 -20.90 -12.35
CA ASP A 217 -22.59 -21.08 -13.78
C ASP A 217 -21.84 -19.93 -14.49
N SER A 218 -21.54 -20.12 -15.78
CA SER A 218 -20.77 -19.15 -16.60
C SER A 218 -21.44 -17.77 -16.78
N SER A 219 -22.66 -17.58 -16.27
CA SER A 219 -23.35 -16.27 -16.31
C SER A 219 -22.92 -15.31 -15.19
N TRP A 220 -22.10 -15.77 -14.25
CA TRP A 220 -21.55 -14.98 -13.15
C TRP A 220 -20.12 -14.58 -13.44
N GLN A 221 -19.79 -13.33 -13.19
CA GLN A 221 -18.42 -12.81 -13.32
C GLN A 221 -17.68 -12.94 -11.99
N TYR A 222 -16.47 -13.46 -12.05
CA TYR A 222 -15.56 -13.53 -10.92
C TYR A 222 -15.20 -12.10 -10.44
N VAL A 223 -15.22 -11.89 -9.14
CA VAL A 223 -14.84 -10.61 -8.53
C VAL A 223 -13.58 -10.78 -7.71
N GLU A 224 -13.58 -11.69 -6.73
CA GLU A 224 -12.44 -11.86 -5.79
C GLU A 224 -12.54 -13.20 -5.06
N THR A 225 -11.38 -13.72 -4.63
CA THR A 225 -11.30 -14.86 -3.71
C THR A 225 -10.95 -14.39 -2.32
N ILE A 226 -11.80 -14.67 -1.32
CA ILE A 226 -11.57 -14.33 0.08
C ILE A 226 -11.25 -15.60 0.85
N SER A 227 -10.08 -15.65 1.50
CA SER A 227 -9.71 -16.73 2.42
C SER A 227 -9.78 -16.22 3.86
N THR A 228 -10.73 -16.76 4.63
CA THR A 228 -10.89 -16.46 6.07
C THR A 228 -10.37 -17.61 6.92
N VAL A 229 -9.75 -17.28 8.05
CA VAL A 229 -9.27 -18.27 9.02
C VAL A 229 -10.46 -18.84 9.80
N VAL A 230 -10.52 -20.18 9.93
CA VAL A 230 -11.57 -20.85 10.71
C VAL A 230 -11.31 -20.65 12.20
N GLU A 231 -12.38 -20.36 12.98
CA GLU A 231 -12.34 -20.21 14.44
C GLU A 231 -11.57 -21.34 15.13
N GLY A 232 -10.68 -20.98 16.06
CA GLY A 232 -9.80 -21.88 16.80
C GLY A 232 -8.33 -21.83 16.38
N SER A 233 -8.00 -21.26 15.20
CA SER A 233 -6.62 -21.06 14.73
C SER A 233 -6.17 -19.59 14.79
N GLU A 234 -6.95 -18.70 15.38
CA GLU A 234 -6.74 -17.23 15.36
C GLU A 234 -5.44 -16.75 16.04
N LYS A 235 -4.93 -17.50 17.01
CA LYS A 235 -3.70 -17.11 17.73
C LYS A 235 -2.42 -17.24 16.91
N ILE A 236 -2.46 -17.96 15.79
CA ILE A 236 -1.30 -18.30 14.98
C ILE A 236 -1.29 -17.55 13.65
N ALA A 237 -2.45 -17.14 13.14
CA ALA A 237 -2.61 -16.47 11.86
C ALA A 237 -2.41 -14.94 11.95
N LYS A 238 -1.35 -14.45 12.60
CA LYS A 238 -0.96 -13.02 12.56
C LYS A 238 -0.32 -12.60 11.23
N GLN A 239 -0.08 -13.54 10.32
CA GLN A 239 0.60 -13.30 9.06
C GLN A 239 -0.27 -13.80 7.90
N MET A 240 -0.29 -13.01 6.83
CA MET A 240 -1.00 -13.39 5.60
C MET A 240 -0.37 -14.64 5.02
N PRO A 241 -1.15 -15.69 4.71
CA PRO A 241 -0.63 -16.90 4.09
C PRO A 241 -0.18 -16.59 2.66
N PHE A 242 0.92 -17.19 2.25
CA PHE A 242 1.34 -17.18 0.86
C PHE A 242 0.90 -18.49 0.22
N LEU A 243 -0.15 -18.43 -0.58
CA LEU A 243 -0.73 -19.59 -1.25
C LEU A 243 -0.69 -19.39 -2.76
N LEU A 244 -0.08 -20.33 -3.47
CA LEU A 244 0.00 -20.36 -4.92
C LEU A 244 -0.79 -21.54 -5.46
N LYS A 245 -1.56 -21.28 -6.49
CA LYS A 245 -2.33 -22.29 -7.22
C LYS A 245 -1.89 -22.36 -8.67
N ASP A 246 -2.05 -23.50 -9.28
CA ASP A 246 -1.92 -23.64 -10.72
C ASP A 246 -3.24 -23.31 -11.44
N ALA A 247 -3.27 -23.45 -12.78
CA ALA A 247 -4.47 -23.22 -13.59
C ALA A 247 -5.61 -24.19 -13.28
N SER A 248 -5.34 -25.35 -12.68
CA SER A 248 -6.34 -26.34 -12.25
C SER A 248 -6.91 -26.05 -10.86
N GLY A 249 -6.30 -25.08 -10.12
CA GLY A 249 -6.67 -24.72 -8.77
C GLY A 249 -5.96 -25.54 -7.68
N GLU A 250 -5.01 -26.41 -8.05
CA GLU A 250 -4.18 -27.17 -7.10
C GLU A 250 -3.15 -26.28 -6.40
N ASP A 251 -2.88 -26.59 -5.13
CA ASP A 251 -1.86 -25.88 -4.34
C ASP A 251 -0.45 -26.32 -4.77
N VAL A 252 0.27 -25.42 -5.41
CA VAL A 252 1.65 -25.61 -5.88
C VAL A 252 2.67 -24.83 -5.05
N THR A 253 2.26 -24.25 -3.93
CA THR A 253 3.12 -23.37 -3.11
C THR A 253 4.44 -24.03 -2.73
N GLN A 254 4.36 -25.24 -2.17
CA GLN A 254 5.55 -25.96 -1.71
C GLN A 254 6.46 -26.37 -2.87
N SER A 255 5.90 -26.81 -3.99
CA SER A 255 6.67 -27.22 -5.17
C SER A 255 7.40 -26.05 -5.81
N VAL A 256 6.74 -24.88 -5.86
CA VAL A 256 7.35 -23.65 -6.39
C VAL A 256 8.44 -23.12 -5.45
N LEU A 257 8.14 -22.97 -4.16
CA LEU A 257 9.09 -22.39 -3.21
C LEU A 257 10.31 -23.27 -2.94
N LYS A 258 10.18 -24.60 -3.03
CA LYS A 258 11.31 -25.58 -2.89
C LYS A 258 12.14 -25.70 -4.16
N THR A 259 11.77 -25.02 -5.24
CA THR A 259 12.54 -25.01 -6.47
C THR A 259 13.94 -24.45 -6.20
N GLU A 260 14.98 -25.18 -6.60
CA GLU A 260 16.37 -24.75 -6.45
C GLU A 260 16.67 -23.52 -7.31
N GLY A 261 17.43 -22.57 -6.74
CA GLY A 261 17.89 -21.37 -7.39
C GLY A 261 17.03 -20.13 -7.10
N PRO A 262 17.38 -19.00 -7.74
CA PRO A 262 16.64 -17.74 -7.62
C PRO A 262 15.25 -17.85 -8.23
N LEU A 263 14.22 -17.40 -7.50
CA LEU A 263 12.84 -17.30 -8.01
C LEU A 263 12.50 -15.83 -8.21
N VAL A 264 11.85 -15.53 -9.32
CA VAL A 264 11.35 -14.17 -9.62
C VAL A 264 9.87 -14.26 -9.92
N PHE A 265 9.08 -13.52 -9.17
CA PHE A 265 7.64 -13.43 -9.38
C PHE A 265 7.28 -12.07 -9.97
N ILE A 266 6.63 -12.06 -11.12
CA ILE A 266 6.05 -10.85 -11.73
C ILE A 266 4.57 -10.83 -11.36
N SER A 267 4.17 -9.83 -10.57
CA SER A 267 2.81 -9.78 -9.98
C SER A 267 1.84 -9.02 -10.87
N PHE A 268 0.75 -9.65 -11.29
CA PHE A 268 -0.35 -9.03 -12.03
C PHE A 268 -1.66 -9.16 -11.26
N TYR A 269 -2.29 -8.01 -10.99
CA TYR A 269 -3.57 -7.98 -10.27
C TYR A 269 -4.63 -7.09 -10.94
N ASP A 270 -4.29 -6.43 -12.04
CA ASP A 270 -5.22 -5.66 -12.87
C ASP A 270 -4.75 -5.74 -14.33
N ALA A 271 -5.67 -6.04 -15.24
CA ALA A 271 -5.43 -6.11 -16.68
C ALA A 271 -4.87 -4.78 -17.27
N ALA A 272 -5.16 -3.64 -16.63
CA ALA A 272 -4.60 -2.34 -17.01
C ALA A 272 -3.07 -2.22 -16.81
N GLY A 273 -2.43 -3.21 -16.18
CA GLY A 273 -0.97 -3.31 -16.09
C GLY A 273 -0.30 -3.80 -17.37
N VAL A 274 -1.10 -4.32 -18.32
CA VAL A 274 -0.69 -4.71 -19.68
C VAL A 274 -1.41 -3.77 -20.65
N THR A 275 -0.92 -2.54 -20.80
CA THR A 275 -1.55 -1.57 -21.69
C THR A 275 -1.18 -1.82 -23.14
N ASP A 276 -2.08 -1.42 -24.08
CA ASP A 276 -1.79 -1.39 -25.52
C ASP A 276 -0.52 -0.58 -25.86
N GLU A 277 -0.15 0.36 -24.99
CA GLU A 277 1.08 1.14 -25.09
C GLU A 277 2.33 0.29 -24.80
N ASP A 278 2.25 -0.66 -23.86
CA ASP A 278 3.31 -1.63 -23.61
C ASP A 278 3.39 -2.65 -24.76
N LEU A 279 2.25 -2.95 -25.39
CA LEU A 279 2.16 -3.79 -26.60
C LEU A 279 2.66 -3.10 -27.87
N GLY A 280 2.40 -1.79 -28.01
CA GLY A 280 2.94 -0.97 -29.11
C GLY A 280 4.46 -0.84 -29.04
N LYS A 281 5.03 -0.85 -27.85
CA LYS A 281 6.48 -0.81 -27.61
C LYS A 281 7.16 -2.15 -27.87
N LEU A 282 6.46 -3.28 -27.79
CA LEU A 282 6.95 -4.59 -28.22
C LEU A 282 7.29 -4.65 -29.72
N LYS A 283 6.58 -3.89 -30.57
CA LYS A 283 6.87 -3.81 -32.02
C LYS A 283 8.19 -3.13 -32.34
N ASN A 284 8.76 -2.36 -31.41
CA ASN A 284 10.01 -1.62 -31.57
C ASN A 284 11.18 -2.21 -30.75
N LEU A 285 11.07 -3.48 -30.32
CA LEU A 285 12.05 -4.17 -29.47
C LEU A 285 13.43 -4.39 -30.12
N GLY A 286 13.62 -4.03 -31.44
CA GLY A 286 14.90 -4.04 -32.07
C GLY A 286 15.91 -3.01 -31.56
N ASP A 287 15.48 -1.95 -30.88
CA ASP A 287 16.36 -0.78 -30.62
C ASP A 287 16.47 -0.31 -29.16
N SER A 288 15.81 -0.88 -28.14
CA SER A 288 16.04 -0.38 -26.77
C SER A 288 15.73 -1.37 -25.65
N ILE A 289 16.76 -2.04 -25.20
CA ILE A 289 16.88 -2.91 -24.02
C ILE A 289 16.57 -2.18 -22.66
N ASN A 290 16.15 -0.92 -22.69
CA ASN A 290 15.98 -0.08 -21.49
C ASN A 290 14.54 0.43 -21.26
N GLN A 291 13.51 -0.24 -21.77
CA GLN A 291 12.14 0.23 -21.56
C GLN A 291 11.57 -0.22 -20.21
N PRO A 292 10.95 0.69 -19.45
CA PRO A 292 10.26 0.33 -18.21
C PRO A 292 9.01 -0.51 -18.54
N GLY A 293 8.79 -1.59 -17.79
CA GLY A 293 7.64 -2.46 -17.93
C GLY A 293 7.89 -3.88 -17.43
N SER A 294 6.83 -4.68 -17.33
CA SER A 294 6.92 -6.06 -16.84
C SER A 294 7.75 -6.95 -17.74
N LEU A 295 7.69 -6.75 -19.05
CA LEU A 295 8.48 -7.48 -20.03
C LEU A 295 9.97 -7.16 -19.93
N GLY A 296 10.30 -5.87 -19.77
CA GLY A 296 11.67 -5.47 -19.53
C GLY A 296 12.22 -6.05 -18.24
N LEU A 297 11.41 -6.29 -17.20
CA LEU A 297 11.82 -7.00 -16.00
C LEU A 297 12.07 -8.49 -16.27
N ILE A 298 11.22 -9.16 -17.04
CA ILE A 298 11.42 -10.57 -17.44
C ILE A 298 12.73 -10.70 -18.19
N ASP A 299 12.97 -9.87 -19.21
CA ASP A 299 14.21 -9.84 -19.99
C ASP A 299 15.43 -9.53 -19.11
N ALA A 300 15.35 -8.51 -18.27
CA ALA A 300 16.42 -8.13 -17.36
C ALA A 300 16.83 -9.26 -16.41
N PHE A 301 15.88 -10.05 -15.92
CA PHE A 301 16.18 -11.20 -15.08
C PHE A 301 16.72 -12.39 -15.88
N SER A 302 16.14 -12.68 -17.04
CA SER A 302 16.61 -13.77 -17.92
C SER A 302 18.04 -13.52 -18.39
N SER A 303 18.38 -12.31 -18.78
CA SER A 303 19.72 -11.93 -19.22
C SER A 303 20.74 -11.81 -18.08
N SER A 304 20.29 -11.36 -16.88
CA SER A 304 21.19 -11.14 -15.75
C SER A 304 21.42 -12.38 -14.89
N CYS A 305 20.48 -13.34 -14.90
CA CYS A 305 20.54 -14.57 -14.15
C CYS A 305 19.82 -15.71 -14.90
N PRO A 306 20.50 -16.38 -15.83
CA PRO A 306 19.93 -17.50 -16.60
C PRO A 306 19.41 -18.65 -15.72
N ALA A 307 19.93 -18.78 -14.49
CA ALA A 307 19.47 -19.76 -13.52
C ALA A 307 18.21 -19.34 -12.76
N ALA A 308 17.72 -18.11 -12.93
CA ALA A 308 16.51 -17.65 -12.26
C ALA A 308 15.28 -18.24 -12.95
N LYS A 309 14.37 -18.80 -12.14
CA LYS A 309 13.08 -19.27 -12.62
C LYS A 309 12.05 -18.14 -12.47
N VAL A 310 11.47 -17.71 -13.59
CA VAL A 310 10.49 -16.64 -13.64
C VAL A 310 9.07 -17.22 -13.54
N TYR A 311 8.28 -16.66 -12.65
CA TYR A 311 6.87 -16.97 -12.48
C TYR A 311 6.04 -15.70 -12.67
N VAL A 312 4.94 -15.82 -13.40
CA VAL A 312 3.88 -14.80 -13.41
C VAL A 312 2.90 -15.18 -12.30
N LEU A 313 2.78 -14.30 -11.31
CA LEU A 313 1.85 -14.44 -10.21
C LEU A 313 0.62 -13.57 -10.49
N SER A 314 -0.49 -14.21 -10.85
CA SER A 314 -1.73 -13.52 -11.25
C SER A 314 -2.79 -13.61 -10.17
N ALA A 315 -3.50 -12.49 -9.96
CA ALA A 315 -4.75 -12.43 -9.18
C ALA A 315 -6.00 -12.51 -10.05
N MET A 316 -5.83 -12.59 -11.37
CA MET A 316 -6.89 -12.67 -12.36
C MET A 316 -7.25 -14.14 -12.63
N THR A 317 -8.37 -14.38 -13.28
CA THR A 317 -8.74 -15.72 -13.73
C THR A 317 -7.73 -16.27 -14.76
N PRO A 318 -7.62 -17.59 -14.94
CA PRO A 318 -6.77 -18.16 -15.98
C PRO A 318 -7.08 -17.63 -17.38
N GLU A 319 -8.36 -17.41 -17.70
CA GLU A 319 -8.80 -16.89 -19.01
C GLU A 319 -8.38 -15.42 -19.21
N GLU A 320 -8.60 -14.56 -18.20
CA GLU A 320 -8.17 -13.17 -18.23
C GLU A 320 -6.66 -13.05 -18.29
N THR A 321 -5.95 -13.88 -17.52
CA THR A 321 -4.48 -13.93 -17.53
C THR A 321 -3.96 -14.34 -18.90
N ALA A 322 -4.52 -15.39 -19.50
CA ALA A 322 -4.15 -15.85 -20.85
C ALA A 322 -4.41 -14.75 -21.89
N TYR A 323 -5.55 -14.05 -21.78
CA TYR A 323 -5.86 -12.92 -22.67
C TYR A 323 -4.83 -11.80 -22.55
N CYS A 324 -4.46 -11.41 -21.33
CA CYS A 324 -3.46 -10.37 -21.07
C CYS A 324 -2.03 -10.79 -21.50
N LEU A 325 -1.70 -12.08 -21.41
CA LEU A 325 -0.39 -12.61 -21.80
C LEU A 325 -0.30 -12.98 -23.28
N LYS A 326 -1.41 -13.05 -24.00
CA LYS A 326 -1.45 -13.44 -25.43
C LYS A 326 -0.51 -12.62 -26.32
N PRO A 327 -0.44 -11.29 -26.20
CA PRO A 327 0.50 -10.51 -27.02
C PRO A 327 1.98 -10.80 -26.73
N ILE A 328 2.28 -11.22 -25.49
CA ILE A 328 3.62 -11.66 -25.09
C ILE A 328 3.95 -13.00 -25.75
N SER A 329 3.01 -13.93 -25.69
CA SER A 329 3.10 -15.23 -26.34
C SER A 329 3.27 -15.09 -27.86
N ASP A 330 2.43 -14.26 -28.51
CA ASP A 330 2.49 -14.00 -29.94
C ASP A 330 3.81 -13.31 -30.38
N ALA A 331 4.40 -12.46 -29.51
CA ALA A 331 5.67 -11.82 -29.78
C ALA A 331 6.85 -12.80 -29.67
N ILE A 332 6.77 -13.75 -28.72
CA ILE A 332 7.79 -14.79 -28.53
C ILE A 332 7.73 -15.80 -29.70
N GLU A 333 6.54 -16.13 -30.20
CA GLU A 333 6.38 -17.04 -31.34
C GLU A 333 6.83 -16.46 -32.69
N LYS A 334 6.87 -15.13 -32.84
CA LYS A 334 7.24 -14.43 -34.08
C LYS A 334 8.73 -14.24 -34.31
N GLU A 335 9.59 -15.09 -33.80
CA GLU A 335 11.03 -15.23 -34.11
C GLU A 335 11.99 -14.07 -33.72
N ASP A 336 11.52 -12.86 -33.44
CA ASP A 336 12.43 -11.73 -33.15
C ASP A 336 13.02 -11.74 -31.72
N ILE A 337 12.54 -12.60 -30.86
CA ILE A 337 13.01 -12.73 -29.46
C ILE A 337 13.48 -14.16 -29.15
N SER A 338 13.23 -15.12 -30.06
CA SER A 338 13.49 -16.55 -29.85
C SER A 338 14.96 -16.87 -29.58
N ASP A 339 15.91 -16.15 -30.21
CA ASP A 339 17.33 -16.42 -30.08
C ASP A 339 17.89 -16.07 -28.69
N VAL A 340 17.32 -15.08 -28.03
CA VAL A 340 17.74 -14.69 -26.66
C VAL A 340 17.11 -15.62 -25.61
N PHE A 341 15.89 -16.11 -25.87
CA PHE A 341 15.14 -16.96 -24.96
C PHE A 341 15.31 -18.47 -25.22
N SER A 342 15.53 -18.89 -26.46
CA SER A 342 15.67 -20.30 -26.84
C SER A 342 16.93 -20.98 -26.33
N ALA A 343 18.00 -20.23 -26.08
CA ALA A 343 19.25 -20.75 -25.50
C ALA A 343 19.09 -21.24 -24.05
N SER A 344 18.04 -20.83 -23.32
CA SER A 344 17.85 -21.14 -21.90
C SER A 344 16.66 -22.08 -21.60
N TYR A 345 15.73 -22.25 -22.55
CA TYR A 345 14.48 -23.01 -22.31
C TYR A 345 14.14 -23.88 -23.52
N GLY A 346 14.57 -25.14 -23.48
CA GLY A 346 14.24 -26.14 -24.49
C GLY A 346 12.72 -26.32 -24.64
N GLU A 347 12.26 -26.45 -25.92
CA GLU A 347 10.90 -26.77 -26.40
C GLU A 347 9.79 -25.79 -25.99
N ARG A 348 9.35 -24.96 -26.95
CA ARG A 348 8.04 -24.25 -27.09
C ARG A 348 7.30 -23.82 -25.82
N ASN A 349 7.96 -23.48 -24.75
CA ASN A 349 7.32 -23.03 -23.52
C ASN A 349 7.67 -21.56 -23.27
N LEU A 350 6.67 -20.79 -22.84
CA LEU A 350 6.87 -19.43 -22.32
C LEU A 350 8.05 -19.42 -21.33
N PRO A 351 8.91 -18.40 -21.34
CA PRO A 351 10.08 -18.31 -20.45
C PRO A 351 9.68 -18.17 -18.97
N PHE A 352 8.42 -18.32 -18.66
CA PHE A 352 7.86 -18.22 -17.32
C PHE A 352 6.69 -19.22 -17.14
N LYS A 353 6.45 -19.59 -15.90
CA LYS A 353 5.26 -20.34 -15.49
C LYS A 353 4.25 -19.40 -14.85
N VAL A 354 2.95 -19.65 -15.09
CA VAL A 354 1.86 -18.88 -14.49
C VAL A 354 1.39 -19.58 -13.23
N VAL A 355 1.29 -18.82 -12.14
CA VAL A 355 0.72 -19.26 -10.87
C VAL A 355 -0.30 -18.22 -10.41
N TYR A 356 -1.27 -18.63 -9.64
CA TYR A 356 -2.40 -17.81 -9.23
C TYR A 356 -2.42 -17.64 -7.71
N GLY A 357 -2.76 -16.45 -7.26
CA GLY A 357 -2.95 -16.11 -5.85
C GLY A 357 -4.22 -15.31 -5.63
N ASP A 358 -4.66 -15.18 -4.39
CA ASP A 358 -5.75 -14.24 -4.09
C ASP A 358 -5.30 -12.79 -4.29
N PHE A 359 -6.25 -11.92 -4.64
CA PHE A 359 -5.99 -10.51 -4.97
C PHE A 359 -5.20 -9.78 -3.87
N LYS A 360 -5.59 -9.95 -2.61
CA LYS A 360 -4.96 -9.28 -1.47
C LYS A 360 -3.51 -9.75 -1.30
N THR A 361 -3.25 -11.05 -1.46
CA THR A 361 -1.90 -11.63 -1.41
C THR A 361 -1.04 -11.08 -2.54
N VAL A 362 -1.51 -11.13 -3.79
CA VAL A 362 -0.73 -10.67 -4.95
C VAL A 362 -0.40 -9.19 -4.85
N VAL A 363 -1.39 -8.33 -4.52
CA VAL A 363 -1.18 -6.88 -4.33
C VAL A 363 -0.24 -6.60 -3.15
N THR A 364 -0.32 -7.38 -2.06
CA THR A 364 0.56 -7.20 -0.91
C THR A 364 1.97 -7.73 -1.18
N PHE A 365 2.08 -8.77 -1.99
CA PHE A 365 3.35 -9.35 -2.40
C PHE A 365 4.19 -8.37 -3.23
N ASN A 366 3.56 -7.65 -4.17
CA ASN A 366 4.17 -6.50 -4.84
C ASN A 366 3.13 -5.41 -5.10
N ARG A 367 3.34 -4.21 -4.55
CA ARG A 367 2.44 -3.05 -4.71
C ARG A 367 2.41 -2.48 -6.13
N SER A 368 3.40 -2.82 -6.96
CA SER A 368 3.44 -2.42 -8.36
C SER A 368 2.82 -3.49 -9.23
N ASN A 369 1.74 -3.18 -9.93
CA ASN A 369 1.21 -4.07 -10.96
C ASN A 369 2.25 -4.29 -12.06
N GLY A 370 2.57 -5.54 -12.38
CA GLY A 370 3.68 -5.91 -13.26
C GLY A 370 5.06 -5.79 -12.62
N GLY A 371 5.17 -5.52 -11.33
CA GLY A 371 6.45 -5.44 -10.63
C GLY A 371 7.03 -6.82 -10.30
N ALA A 372 8.37 -6.88 -10.11
CA ALA A 372 9.09 -8.10 -9.81
C ALA A 372 9.40 -8.24 -8.31
N THR A 373 9.28 -9.46 -7.80
CA THR A 373 9.73 -9.85 -6.45
C THR A 373 10.72 -10.99 -6.56
N TYR A 374 11.94 -10.76 -6.08
CA TYR A 374 13.01 -11.77 -6.01
C TYR A 374 12.92 -12.53 -4.69
N VAL A 375 12.84 -13.84 -4.79
CA VAL A 375 12.79 -14.78 -3.68
C VAL A 375 13.95 -15.78 -3.86
N ASN A 376 14.64 -16.08 -2.77
CA ASN A 376 15.70 -17.08 -2.74
C ASN A 376 15.49 -18.03 -1.57
N GLN A 377 15.28 -19.30 -1.86
CA GLN A 377 14.99 -20.33 -0.84
C GLN A 377 13.88 -19.88 0.16
N GLY A 378 12.78 -19.36 -0.36
CA GLY A 378 11.67 -18.86 0.44
C GLY A 378 11.87 -17.47 1.06
N LEU A 379 13.08 -16.93 1.06
CA LEU A 379 13.36 -15.58 1.59
C LEU A 379 13.08 -14.51 0.54
N ILE A 380 12.20 -13.57 0.84
CA ILE A 380 11.99 -12.39 -0.02
C ILE A 380 13.20 -11.47 0.10
N VAL A 381 13.95 -11.31 -1.00
CA VAL A 381 15.19 -10.54 -1.00
C VAL A 381 14.96 -9.10 -1.40
N LYS A 382 14.25 -8.87 -2.51
CA LYS A 382 14.03 -7.51 -3.04
C LYS A 382 12.83 -7.44 -3.96
N LYS A 383 12.27 -6.24 -4.07
CA LYS A 383 11.18 -5.92 -4.98
C LYS A 383 11.57 -4.78 -5.92
N TRP A 384 11.04 -4.80 -7.13
CA TRP A 384 11.14 -3.74 -8.12
C TRP A 384 9.77 -3.37 -8.64
N SER A 385 9.59 -2.09 -8.94
CA SER A 385 8.41 -1.61 -9.63
C SER A 385 8.56 -1.80 -11.13
N ALA A 386 7.46 -2.03 -11.83
CA ALA A 386 7.43 -2.08 -13.29
C ALA A 386 7.89 -0.76 -13.95
N ALA A 387 7.67 0.37 -13.27
CA ALA A 387 8.04 1.69 -13.79
C ALA A 387 9.51 2.05 -13.59
N LYS A 388 10.23 1.41 -12.66
CA LYS A 388 11.61 1.81 -12.31
C LYS A 388 12.45 0.63 -11.88
N TYR A 389 13.31 0.16 -12.80
CA TYR A 389 14.32 -0.84 -12.51
C TYR A 389 15.63 -0.52 -13.29
N SER A 390 16.68 -1.26 -13.02
CA SER A 390 17.96 -1.12 -13.73
C SER A 390 18.62 -2.48 -13.79
N ASN A 391 18.97 -2.92 -15.01
CA ASN A 391 19.64 -4.18 -15.27
C ASN A 391 20.93 -4.33 -14.45
N LYS A 392 21.73 -3.25 -14.36
CA LYS A 392 22.93 -3.21 -13.52
C LYS A 392 22.63 -3.51 -12.07
N LYS A 393 21.59 -2.86 -11.48
CA LYS A 393 21.20 -3.09 -10.09
C LYS A 393 20.59 -4.47 -9.86
N ILE A 394 19.89 -5.04 -10.84
CA ILE A 394 19.39 -6.41 -10.78
C ILE A 394 20.57 -7.38 -10.71
N LYS A 395 21.52 -7.27 -11.64
CA LYS A 395 22.73 -8.10 -11.66
C LYS A 395 23.53 -8.01 -10.36
N GLU A 396 23.77 -6.80 -9.87
CA GLU A 396 24.43 -6.58 -8.57
C GLU A 396 23.65 -7.19 -7.39
N THR A 397 22.32 -7.18 -7.44
CA THR A 397 21.48 -7.75 -6.39
C THR A 397 21.58 -9.27 -6.36
N ILE A 398 21.49 -9.92 -7.53
CA ILE A 398 21.52 -11.38 -7.64
C ILE A 398 22.91 -11.94 -7.26
N SER A 399 23.98 -11.19 -7.51
CA SER A 399 25.34 -11.60 -7.16
C SER A 399 25.70 -11.45 -5.68
N ARG A 400 24.86 -10.76 -4.88
CA ARG A 400 25.09 -10.55 -3.44
C ARG A 400 24.45 -11.67 -2.61
N ASN A 401 24.96 -11.84 -1.38
CA ASN A 401 24.36 -12.78 -0.44
C ASN A 401 22.95 -12.30 -0.02
N PRO A 402 21.88 -13.10 -0.28
CA PRO A 402 20.50 -12.74 0.01
C PRO A 402 20.24 -12.41 1.48
N THR A 403 20.76 -13.22 2.39
CA THR A 403 20.58 -13.06 3.83
C THR A 403 21.20 -11.76 4.34
N ALA A 404 22.41 -11.41 3.85
CA ALA A 404 23.07 -10.18 4.23
C ALA A 404 22.33 -8.93 3.72
N MET A 405 21.66 -9.02 2.56
CA MET A 405 20.87 -7.92 1.99
C MET A 405 19.59 -7.65 2.76
N THR A 406 19.00 -8.67 3.36
CA THR A 406 17.72 -8.56 4.04
C THR A 406 17.86 -8.28 5.54
N ALA A 407 19.09 -8.48 6.10
CA ALA A 407 19.37 -8.20 7.49
C ALA A 407 19.02 -6.76 7.86
N GLY A 408 18.14 -6.57 8.83
CA GLY A 408 17.71 -5.26 9.30
C GLY A 408 16.76 -4.49 8.36
N SER A 409 16.32 -5.04 7.23
CA SER A 409 15.48 -4.29 6.26
C SER A 409 14.18 -3.74 6.87
N ALA A 410 13.51 -4.51 7.73
CA ALA A 410 12.31 -4.08 8.43
C ALA A 410 12.58 -2.97 9.45
N GLU A 411 13.70 -3.05 10.15
CA GLU A 411 14.13 -2.03 11.11
C GLU A 411 14.50 -0.73 10.42
N HIS A 412 15.25 -0.79 9.32
CA HIS A 412 15.53 0.38 8.48
C HIS A 412 14.26 1.04 7.95
N SER A 413 13.28 0.27 7.47
CA SER A 413 11.99 0.80 7.01
C SER A 413 11.22 1.50 8.13
N ARG A 414 11.16 0.91 9.33
CA ARG A 414 10.53 1.53 10.51
C ARG A 414 11.25 2.82 10.91
N LEU A 415 12.58 2.77 10.99
CA LEU A 415 13.39 3.94 11.36
C LEU A 415 13.21 5.08 10.35
N PHE A 416 13.21 4.77 9.05
CA PHE A 416 12.92 5.74 7.99
C PHE A 416 11.58 6.43 8.19
N LEU A 417 10.51 5.69 8.49
CA LEU A 417 9.17 6.25 8.73
C LEU A 417 9.13 7.13 9.98
N ILE A 418 9.74 6.67 11.08
CA ILE A 418 9.80 7.44 12.33
C ILE A 418 10.55 8.76 12.10
N ILE A 419 11.72 8.71 11.46
CA ILE A 419 12.52 9.91 11.15
C ILE A 419 11.73 10.83 10.22
N SER A 420 11.05 10.30 9.18
CA SER A 420 10.26 11.11 8.26
C SER A 420 9.12 11.84 8.97
N ILE A 421 8.40 11.15 9.85
CA ILE A 421 7.34 11.76 10.67
C ILE A 421 7.93 12.82 11.60
N ALA A 422 9.05 12.53 12.26
CA ALA A 422 9.72 13.49 13.16
C ALA A 422 10.18 14.74 12.40
N ILE A 423 10.73 14.60 11.21
CA ILE A 423 11.12 15.73 10.34
C ILE A 423 9.87 16.54 9.94
N ILE A 424 8.79 15.92 9.53
CA ILE A 424 7.55 16.62 9.13
C ILE A 424 7.00 17.40 10.33
N VAL A 425 6.87 16.77 11.48
CA VAL A 425 6.39 17.42 12.70
C VAL A 425 7.33 18.56 13.11
N GLY A 426 8.63 18.31 13.07
CA GLY A 426 9.66 19.33 13.36
C GLY A 426 9.54 20.55 12.44
N MET A 427 9.41 20.33 11.12
CA MET A 427 9.20 21.41 10.15
C MET A 427 7.90 22.21 10.44
N VAL A 428 6.80 21.51 10.73
CA VAL A 428 5.52 22.16 11.08
C VAL A 428 5.69 23.06 12.31
N LEU A 429 6.43 22.61 13.33
CA LEU A 429 6.67 23.36 14.55
C LEU A 429 7.63 24.54 14.35
N ILE A 430 8.72 24.35 13.58
CA ILE A 430 9.68 25.42 13.25
C ILE A 430 8.98 26.54 12.47
N ILE A 431 8.24 26.19 11.42
CA ILE A 431 7.48 27.17 10.62
C ILE A 431 6.46 27.92 11.51
N ARG A 432 5.80 27.21 12.44
CA ARG A 432 4.90 27.84 13.40
C ARG A 432 5.64 28.84 14.30
N PHE A 433 6.81 28.46 14.82
CA PHE A 433 7.61 29.32 15.67
C PHE A 433 8.06 30.59 14.94
N ILE A 434 8.60 30.44 13.72
CA ILE A 434 9.01 31.54 12.84
C ILE A 434 7.81 32.46 12.55
N SER A 435 6.67 31.89 12.15
CA SER A 435 5.45 32.67 11.87
C SER A 435 5.00 33.49 13.08
N LYS A 436 5.11 32.92 14.28
CA LYS A 436 4.77 33.62 15.53
C LYS A 436 5.76 34.74 15.86
N ALA A 437 7.06 34.52 15.64
CA ALA A 437 8.09 35.52 15.85
C ALA A 437 7.91 36.71 14.89
N LEU A 438 7.75 36.44 13.59
CA LEU A 438 7.50 37.47 12.58
C LEU A 438 6.23 38.28 12.88
N TYR A 439 5.12 37.62 13.23
CA TYR A 439 3.89 38.32 13.60
C TYR A 439 4.10 39.27 14.79
N LYS A 440 4.86 38.85 15.81
CA LYS A 440 5.18 39.70 16.97
C LYS A 440 6.02 40.90 16.55
N THR A 441 7.04 40.72 15.70
CA THR A 441 7.91 41.79 15.21
C THR A 441 7.13 42.81 14.40
N VAL A 442 6.34 42.36 13.43
CA VAL A 442 5.50 43.25 12.58
C VAL A 442 4.53 44.07 13.43
N ARG A 443 3.87 43.42 14.40
CA ARG A 443 2.96 44.13 15.30
C ARG A 443 3.67 45.24 16.13
N HIS A 444 4.82 44.94 16.68
CA HIS A 444 5.63 45.95 17.41
C HIS A 444 6.08 47.10 16.51
N THR A 445 6.39 46.80 15.25
CA THR A 445 6.78 47.86 14.29
C THR A 445 5.60 48.75 13.95
N VAL A 446 4.41 48.19 13.76
CA VAL A 446 3.17 48.95 13.49
C VAL A 446 2.80 49.81 14.70
N GLU A 447 2.79 49.23 15.92
CA GLU A 447 2.50 49.99 17.15
C GLU A 447 3.49 51.17 17.34
N ARG A 448 4.78 50.98 17.03
CA ARG A 448 5.77 52.07 17.05
C ARG A 448 5.53 53.14 15.99
N MET A 449 5.09 52.77 14.79
CA MET A 449 4.81 53.73 13.73
C MET A 449 3.55 54.57 14.05
N GLU A 450 2.55 53.98 14.69
CA GLU A 450 1.38 54.68 15.21
C GLU A 450 1.75 55.66 16.32
N GLU A 451 2.68 55.30 17.23
CA GLU A 451 3.18 56.22 18.28
C GLU A 451 4.05 57.38 17.75
N ILE A 452 4.68 57.26 16.59
CA ILE A 452 5.52 58.32 15.98
C ILE A 452 4.69 59.21 15.07
N GLY A 453 3.50 58.74 14.62
CA GLY A 453 2.60 59.50 13.76
C GLY A 453 1.58 60.37 14.49
N GLU A 454 1.52 60.34 15.83
CA GLU A 454 0.88 61.32 16.74
C GLU A 454 1.91 62.33 17.22
#